data_504d8050a8dc36699972ac384fbaa0c9
#
_entry.id   504d8050a8dc36699972ac384fbaa0c9
#
_cell.length_a   1.000
_cell.length_b   1.000
_cell.length_c   1.000
_cell.angle_alpha   90.00
_cell.angle_beta   90.00
_cell.angle_gamma   90.00
#
_symmetry.space_group_name_H-M   'P 1'
#
loop_
_entity.id
_entity.type
_entity.pdbx_description
1 polymer ?
#
loop_
_entity_poly.entity_id
_entity_poly.type
_entity_poly.pdbx_seq_one_letter_code
_entity_poly.pdbx_strand_id
1 'polypeptide(L)'
;MAVYDFAKGLVIEAGNNIRKMMQQDINIETKSNPNDLVTNVDKATEDFIYNNIMENYPDHQFIGEEGHGRPMSEVEQKGIVWVIDPIDGTLNFVHQKENFAISIGIYNDGEPYAGFVYDVMNDLLYHAKAGEGAFVNEHPMKPLENSDLNLSLIHI
;
A
#
# COMPACT_ATOMS: atom_id res chain seq x y z
N MET A 1 16.25 0.95 -13.50
CA MET A 1 15.55 -0.07 -12.68
C MET A 1 14.11 -0.09 -13.14
N ALA A 2 13.51 -1.25 -13.33
CA ALA A 2 12.09 -1.33 -13.69
C ALA A 2 11.24 -0.80 -12.52
N VAL A 3 10.18 -0.03 -12.82
CA VAL A 3 9.28 0.57 -11.81
C VAL A 3 8.75 -0.50 -10.83
N TYR A 4 8.46 -1.68 -11.33
CA TYR A 4 8.00 -2.81 -10.51
C TYR A 4 9.02 -3.25 -9.44
N ASP A 5 10.28 -3.45 -9.83
CA ASP A 5 11.32 -3.89 -8.88
C ASP A 5 11.64 -2.81 -7.85
N PHE A 6 11.60 -1.55 -8.29
CA PHE A 6 11.74 -0.41 -7.40
C PHE A 6 10.61 -0.38 -6.36
N ALA A 7 9.34 -0.51 -6.80
CA ALA A 7 8.19 -0.53 -5.91
C ALA A 7 8.25 -1.69 -4.90
N LYS A 8 8.66 -2.88 -5.35
CA LYS A 8 8.85 -4.06 -4.49
C LYS A 8 9.88 -3.79 -3.38
N GLY A 9 11.01 -3.19 -3.71
CA GLY A 9 12.02 -2.80 -2.72
C GLY A 9 11.52 -1.73 -1.76
N LEU A 10 10.88 -0.69 -2.31
CA LEU A 10 10.38 0.46 -1.57
C LEU A 10 9.34 0.08 -0.51
N VAL A 11 8.37 -0.78 -0.85
CA VAL A 11 7.32 -1.20 0.09
C VAL A 11 7.88 -2.02 1.26
N ILE A 12 8.88 -2.87 1.00
CA ILE A 12 9.57 -3.64 2.05
C ILE A 12 10.35 -2.71 2.98
N GLU A 13 11.05 -1.72 2.41
CA GLU A 13 11.80 -0.75 3.21
C GLU A 13 10.88 0.13 4.05
N ALA A 14 9.76 0.58 3.49
CA ALA A 14 8.72 1.30 4.22
C ALA A 14 8.20 0.49 5.42
N GLY A 15 7.90 -0.80 5.24
CA GLY A 15 7.50 -1.68 6.33
C GLY A 15 8.58 -1.87 7.40
N ASN A 16 9.85 -1.94 7.01
CA ASN A 16 10.95 -1.97 7.97
C ASN A 16 11.01 -0.69 8.81
N ASN A 17 10.74 0.45 8.20
CA ASN A 17 10.69 1.74 8.90
C ASN A 17 9.50 1.80 9.85
N ILE A 18 8.31 1.31 9.46
CA ILE A 18 7.15 1.21 10.35
C ILE A 18 7.50 0.38 11.58
N ARG A 19 8.09 -0.83 11.41
CA ARG A 19 8.48 -1.68 12.55
C ARG A 19 9.44 -0.99 13.52
N LYS A 20 10.35 -0.14 13.02
CA LYS A 20 11.23 0.68 13.88
C LYS A 20 10.45 1.78 14.62
N MET A 21 9.56 2.48 13.91
CA MET A 21 8.74 3.56 14.50
C MET A 21 7.77 3.03 15.57
N MET A 22 7.26 1.80 15.42
CA MET A 22 6.38 1.15 16.42
C MET A 22 7.05 0.91 17.78
N GLN A 23 8.38 1.01 17.86
CA GLN A 23 9.14 0.93 19.12
C GLN A 23 9.21 2.26 19.85
N GLN A 24 8.70 3.33 19.26
CA GLN A 24 8.66 4.69 19.79
C GLN A 24 7.22 5.10 20.13
N ASP A 25 7.06 6.29 20.71
CA ASP A 25 5.76 6.85 21.01
C ASP A 25 4.99 7.15 19.70
N ILE A 26 3.76 6.64 19.62
CA ILE A 26 2.87 6.85 18.49
C ILE A 26 1.89 7.95 18.86
N ASN A 27 1.93 9.05 18.11
CA ASN A 27 0.96 10.15 18.24
C ASN A 27 -0.25 9.84 17.34
N ILE A 28 -1.43 9.91 17.92
CA ILE A 28 -2.70 9.61 17.25
C ILE A 28 -3.50 10.90 17.11
N GLU A 29 -3.96 11.16 15.90
CA GLU A 29 -4.86 12.29 15.57
C GLU A 29 -6.15 11.73 14.94
N THR A 30 -7.24 12.49 15.03
CA THR A 30 -8.51 12.16 14.39
C THR A 30 -8.70 13.07 13.17
N LYS A 31 -9.03 12.50 12.02
CA LYS A 31 -9.30 13.24 10.78
C LYS A 31 -10.74 13.81 10.77
N SER A 32 -11.67 13.08 10.16
CA SER A 32 -13.04 13.54 9.91
C SER A 32 -14.05 13.08 10.96
N ASN A 33 -13.82 11.96 11.60
CA ASN A 33 -14.68 11.37 12.63
C ASN A 33 -13.86 10.53 13.63
N PRO A 34 -14.42 10.14 14.80
CA PRO A 34 -13.70 9.40 15.84
C PRO A 34 -13.07 8.07 15.41
N ASN A 35 -13.53 7.48 14.31
CA ASN A 35 -13.00 6.23 13.78
C ASN A 35 -12.05 6.44 12.59
N ASP A 36 -11.85 7.69 12.17
CA ASP A 36 -10.96 8.08 11.08
C ASP A 36 -9.65 8.61 11.68
N LEU A 37 -8.78 7.69 12.02
CA LEU A 37 -7.53 7.96 12.72
C LEU A 37 -6.38 8.12 11.74
N VAL A 38 -5.42 8.94 12.14
CA VAL A 38 -4.10 9.05 11.51
C VAL A 38 -3.05 9.13 12.60
N THR A 39 -1.89 8.56 12.33
CA THR A 39 -0.76 8.61 13.25
C THR A 39 0.43 9.33 12.60
N ASN A 40 1.41 9.69 13.42
CA ASN A 40 2.70 10.17 12.91
C ASN A 40 3.40 9.11 12.05
N VAL A 41 3.07 7.83 12.22
CA VAL A 41 3.64 6.72 11.43
C VAL A 41 3.06 6.70 10.02
N ASP A 42 1.74 6.93 9.86
CA ASP A 42 1.08 7.06 8.54
C ASP A 42 1.75 8.19 7.73
N LYS A 43 1.83 9.37 8.34
CA LYS A 43 2.42 10.56 7.71
C LYS A 43 3.89 10.33 7.32
N ALA A 44 4.70 9.81 8.24
CA ALA A 44 6.12 9.56 7.98
C ALA A 44 6.35 8.46 6.93
N THR A 45 5.46 7.47 6.86
CA THR A 45 5.51 6.41 5.85
C THR A 45 5.17 6.95 4.47
N GLU A 46 4.12 7.76 4.35
CA GLU A 46 3.78 8.42 3.09
C GLU A 46 4.89 9.37 2.64
N ASP A 47 5.45 10.20 3.54
CA ASP A 47 6.60 11.07 3.27
C ASP A 47 7.78 10.27 2.70
N PHE A 48 8.12 9.15 3.32
CA PHE A 48 9.21 8.29 2.88
C PHE A 48 8.97 7.74 1.48
N ILE A 49 7.79 7.19 1.22
CA ILE A 49 7.41 6.62 -0.08
C ILE A 49 7.41 7.71 -1.15
N TYR A 50 6.75 8.85 -0.89
CA TYR A 50 6.67 9.99 -1.79
C TYR A 50 8.04 10.51 -2.21
N ASN A 51 8.91 10.79 -1.23
CA ASN A 51 10.24 11.35 -1.50
C ASN A 51 11.08 10.40 -2.36
N ASN A 52 11.06 9.09 -2.06
CA ASN A 52 11.79 8.09 -2.85
C ASN A 52 11.26 7.99 -4.30
N ILE A 53 9.94 8.05 -4.48
CA ILE A 53 9.35 8.03 -5.83
C ILE A 53 9.74 9.29 -6.59
N MET A 54 9.59 10.48 -5.99
CA MET A 54 9.90 11.74 -6.67
C MET A 54 11.40 11.91 -6.96
N GLU A 55 12.28 11.37 -6.13
CA GLU A 55 13.72 11.38 -6.40
C GLU A 55 14.11 10.51 -7.59
N ASN A 56 13.48 9.34 -7.74
CA ASN A 56 13.83 8.38 -8.80
C ASN A 56 12.98 8.57 -10.08
N TYR A 57 11.77 9.09 -9.93
CA TYR A 57 10.78 9.25 -11.02
C TYR A 57 10.04 10.59 -10.89
N PRO A 58 10.72 11.73 -11.11
CA PRO A 58 10.15 13.07 -10.89
C PRO A 58 8.96 13.40 -11.81
N ASP A 59 8.83 12.70 -12.93
CA ASP A 59 7.73 12.89 -13.89
C ASP A 59 6.50 12.02 -13.58
N HIS A 60 6.57 11.13 -12.57
CA HIS A 60 5.43 10.33 -12.17
C HIS A 60 4.44 11.13 -11.32
N GLN A 61 3.17 10.74 -11.38
CA GLN A 61 2.12 11.32 -10.56
C GLN A 61 1.91 10.48 -9.30
N PHE A 62 1.46 11.12 -8.24
CA PHE A 62 1.27 10.50 -6.93
C PHE A 62 -0.09 10.89 -6.34
N ILE A 63 -0.81 9.92 -5.80
CA ILE A 63 -2.03 10.08 -5.01
C ILE A 63 -1.76 9.43 -3.66
N GLY A 64 -1.70 10.23 -2.60
CA GLY A 64 -1.52 9.75 -1.23
C GLY A 64 -2.78 9.98 -0.40
N GLU A 65 -2.90 9.24 0.68
CA GLU A 65 -4.00 9.40 1.64
C GLU A 65 -3.74 10.56 2.62
N GLU A 66 -2.46 10.78 2.98
CA GLU A 66 -2.08 11.74 4.03
C GLU A 66 -1.75 13.13 3.51
N GLY A 67 -1.96 13.37 2.21
CA GLY A 67 -1.95 14.71 1.62
C GLY A 67 -0.80 14.98 0.64
N HIS A 68 0.04 13.99 0.36
CA HIS A 68 1.01 14.12 -0.73
C HIS A 68 0.38 13.89 -2.08
N GLY A 69 0.96 14.55 -3.08
CA GLY A 69 0.53 14.42 -4.46
C GLY A 69 -0.67 15.29 -4.81
N ARG A 70 -1.42 14.88 -5.83
CA ARG A 70 -2.58 15.61 -6.35
C ARG A 70 -3.87 14.92 -5.93
N PRO A 71 -4.96 15.68 -5.74
CA PRO A 71 -6.29 15.09 -5.63
C PRO A 71 -6.58 14.21 -6.85
N MET A 72 -7.30 13.11 -6.67
CA MET A 72 -7.64 12.18 -7.77
C MET A 72 -8.32 12.88 -8.95
N SER A 73 -9.08 13.95 -8.69
CA SER A 73 -9.75 14.75 -9.73
C SER A 73 -8.79 15.56 -10.63
N GLU A 74 -7.55 15.76 -10.20
CA GLU A 74 -6.52 16.55 -10.91
C GLU A 74 -5.43 15.67 -11.53
N VAL A 75 -5.52 14.35 -11.35
CA VAL A 75 -4.55 13.38 -11.89
C VAL A 75 -4.85 13.14 -13.36
N GLU A 76 -3.83 13.29 -14.19
CA GLU A 76 -3.93 12.97 -15.60
C GLU A 76 -3.92 11.44 -15.78
N GLN A 77 -4.80 10.91 -16.62
CA GLN A 77 -4.83 9.48 -16.96
C GLN A 77 -3.66 9.05 -17.86
N LYS A 78 -2.68 9.92 -18.09
CA LYS A 78 -1.54 9.68 -18.95
C LYS A 78 -0.25 9.57 -18.10
N GLY A 79 0.59 8.62 -18.46
CA GLY A 79 1.82 8.33 -17.75
C GLY A 79 1.61 7.43 -16.52
N ILE A 80 2.62 7.38 -15.66
CA ILE A 80 2.61 6.54 -14.46
C ILE A 80 2.01 7.31 -13.28
N VAL A 81 1.01 6.68 -12.66
CA VAL A 81 0.35 7.17 -11.44
C VAL A 81 0.53 6.15 -10.32
N TRP A 82 0.99 6.61 -9.17
CA TRP A 82 1.09 5.84 -7.93
C TRP A 82 -0.08 6.20 -7.02
N VAL A 83 -0.75 5.19 -6.49
CA VAL A 83 -1.83 5.33 -5.50
C VAL A 83 -1.38 4.63 -4.24
N ILE A 84 -1.27 5.36 -3.13
CA ILE A 84 -0.64 4.88 -1.91
C ILE A 84 -1.59 5.02 -0.74
N ASP A 85 -1.73 3.94 0.02
CA ASP A 85 -2.23 3.95 1.39
C ASP A 85 -1.09 3.47 2.29
N PRO A 86 -0.52 4.37 3.11
CA PRO A 86 0.67 4.06 3.91
C PRO A 86 0.38 3.08 5.05
N ILE A 87 -0.83 3.08 5.62
CA ILE A 87 -1.28 2.15 6.67
C ILE A 87 -2.77 1.86 6.48
N ASP A 88 -3.08 0.96 5.56
CA ASP A 88 -4.43 0.40 5.45
C ASP A 88 -4.75 -0.41 6.72
N GLY A 89 -5.79 0.01 7.43
CA GLY A 89 -6.17 -0.54 8.73
C GLY A 89 -5.59 0.23 9.92
N THR A 90 -5.56 1.56 9.88
CA THR A 90 -5.03 2.42 10.96
C THR A 90 -5.68 2.14 12.32
N LEU A 91 -6.97 1.81 12.38
CA LEU A 91 -7.63 1.38 13.62
C LEU A 91 -6.98 0.13 14.22
N ASN A 92 -6.68 -0.87 13.39
CA ASN A 92 -5.99 -2.08 13.83
C ASN A 92 -4.56 -1.76 14.26
N PHE A 93 -3.86 -0.92 13.48
CA PHE A 93 -2.53 -0.46 13.83
C PHE A 93 -2.48 0.20 15.21
N VAL A 94 -3.41 1.12 15.50
CA VAL A 94 -3.48 1.83 16.78
C VAL A 94 -3.80 0.89 17.94
N HIS A 95 -4.81 0.03 17.79
CA HIS A 95 -5.35 -0.78 18.89
C HIS A 95 -4.68 -2.13 19.07
N GLN A 96 -4.23 -2.75 17.97
CA GLN A 96 -3.73 -4.13 17.98
C GLN A 96 -2.24 -4.22 17.68
N LYS A 97 -1.66 -3.22 16.99
CA LYS A 97 -0.28 -3.25 16.49
C LYS A 97 -0.03 -4.37 15.46
N GLU A 98 -1.09 -4.86 14.86
CA GLU A 98 -1.11 -5.91 13.84
C GLU A 98 -2.33 -5.75 12.93
N ASN A 99 -2.48 -6.60 11.92
CA ASN A 99 -3.59 -6.60 10.96
C ASN A 99 -3.74 -5.27 10.21
N PHE A 100 -2.62 -4.73 9.76
CA PHE A 100 -2.53 -3.58 8.87
C PHE A 100 -1.52 -3.85 7.75
N ALA A 101 -1.64 -3.13 6.66
CA ALA A 101 -0.79 -3.29 5.50
C ALA A 101 -0.38 -1.95 4.88
N ILE A 102 0.69 -1.94 4.08
CA ILE A 102 0.98 -0.87 3.13
C ILE A 102 0.39 -1.30 1.80
N SER A 103 -0.37 -0.42 1.15
CA SER A 103 -0.95 -0.67 -0.17
C SER A 103 -0.40 0.29 -1.21
N ILE A 104 0.09 -0.25 -2.34
CA ILE A 104 0.62 0.51 -3.47
C ILE A 104 -0.03 0.01 -4.75
N GLY A 105 -0.76 0.87 -5.44
CA GLY A 105 -1.24 0.65 -6.78
C GLY A 105 -0.44 1.49 -7.80
N ILE A 106 -0.09 0.90 -8.93
CA ILE A 106 0.58 1.60 -10.03
C ILE A 106 -0.24 1.45 -11.29
N TYR A 107 -0.53 2.56 -11.92
CA TYR A 107 -1.25 2.64 -13.19
C TYR A 107 -0.34 3.21 -14.26
N ASN A 108 -0.51 2.76 -15.49
CA ASN A 108 0.17 3.31 -16.67
C ASN A 108 -0.88 3.67 -17.73
N ASP A 109 -0.96 4.93 -18.10
CA ASP A 109 -1.96 5.46 -19.05
C ASP A 109 -3.40 5.06 -18.67
N GLY A 110 -3.72 5.08 -17.37
CA GLY A 110 -5.03 4.74 -16.82
C GLY A 110 -5.31 3.24 -16.64
N GLU A 111 -4.41 2.36 -17.11
CA GLU A 111 -4.54 0.90 -16.96
C GLU A 111 -3.72 0.38 -15.78
N PRO A 112 -4.23 -0.62 -15.02
CA PRO A 112 -3.47 -1.23 -13.95
C PRO A 112 -2.16 -1.84 -14.46
N TYR A 113 -1.03 -1.42 -13.87
CA TYR A 113 0.30 -1.92 -14.19
C TYR A 113 0.81 -2.91 -13.15
N ALA A 114 0.77 -2.54 -11.87
CA ALA A 114 1.22 -3.38 -10.77
C ALA A 114 0.50 -3.02 -9.47
N GLY A 115 0.45 -3.97 -8.54
CA GLY A 115 -0.08 -3.77 -7.20
C GLY A 115 0.74 -4.49 -6.15
N PHE A 116 0.83 -3.90 -4.96
CA PHE A 116 1.56 -4.43 -3.81
C PHE A 116 0.73 -4.20 -2.55
N VAL A 117 0.57 -5.25 -1.76
CA VAL A 117 0.00 -5.17 -0.42
C VAL A 117 0.96 -5.88 0.52
N TYR A 118 1.54 -5.14 1.44
CA TYR A 118 2.52 -5.68 2.37
C TYR A 118 1.95 -5.76 3.78
N ASP A 119 1.61 -6.98 4.21
CA ASP A 119 1.30 -7.27 5.61
C ASP A 119 2.60 -7.17 6.42
N VAL A 120 2.78 -6.03 7.06
CA VAL A 120 4.05 -5.63 7.67
C VAL A 120 4.43 -6.55 8.83
N MET A 121 3.46 -6.98 9.64
CA MET A 121 3.74 -7.75 10.85
C MET A 121 4.00 -9.23 10.56
N ASN A 122 3.40 -9.77 9.51
CA ASN A 122 3.60 -11.16 9.09
C ASN A 122 4.71 -11.32 8.04
N ASP A 123 5.30 -10.23 7.55
CA ASP A 123 6.32 -10.21 6.49
C ASP A 123 5.81 -10.91 5.21
N LEU A 124 4.57 -10.64 4.84
CA LEU A 124 3.93 -11.20 3.65
C LEU A 124 3.68 -10.10 2.61
N LEU A 125 4.42 -10.15 1.53
CA LEU A 125 4.23 -9.26 0.39
C LEU A 125 3.38 -9.94 -0.68
N TYR A 126 2.15 -9.49 -0.82
CA TYR A 126 1.28 -9.82 -1.94
C TYR A 126 1.56 -8.85 -3.08
N HIS A 127 1.91 -9.34 -4.25
CA HIS A 127 2.18 -8.47 -5.38
C HIS A 127 1.79 -9.10 -6.70
N ALA A 128 1.46 -8.25 -7.66
CA ALA A 128 1.10 -8.66 -9.01
C ALA A 128 1.60 -7.62 -10.02
N LYS A 129 1.87 -8.10 -11.22
CA LYS A 129 2.13 -7.26 -12.38
C LYS A 129 1.24 -7.71 -13.53
N ALA A 130 0.70 -6.76 -14.27
CA ALA A 130 -0.20 -7.03 -15.38
C ALA A 130 0.43 -8.03 -16.37
N GLY A 131 -0.29 -9.13 -16.63
CA GLY A 131 0.15 -10.21 -17.52
C GLY A 131 1.16 -11.21 -16.91
N GLU A 132 1.66 -11.01 -15.69
CA GLU A 132 2.66 -11.90 -15.09
C GLU A 132 2.13 -12.72 -13.89
N GLY A 133 0.86 -12.51 -13.52
CA GLY A 133 0.23 -13.21 -12.40
C GLY A 133 0.46 -12.54 -11.04
N ALA A 134 0.07 -13.24 -9.98
CA ALA A 134 0.17 -12.77 -8.60
C ALA A 134 1.05 -13.69 -7.75
N PHE A 135 1.68 -13.12 -6.73
CA PHE A 135 2.65 -13.77 -5.88
C PHE A 135 2.42 -13.40 -4.40
N VAL A 136 2.83 -14.29 -3.51
CA VAL A 136 3.07 -14.01 -2.10
C VAL A 136 4.54 -14.23 -1.85
N ASN A 137 5.26 -13.17 -1.52
CA ASN A 137 6.73 -13.16 -1.49
C ASN A 137 7.27 -13.64 -2.85
N GLU A 138 8.02 -14.74 -2.90
CA GLU A 138 8.54 -15.32 -4.15
C GLU A 138 7.69 -16.50 -4.68
N HIS A 139 6.53 -16.80 -4.05
CA HIS A 139 5.71 -17.95 -4.40
C HIS A 139 4.51 -17.52 -5.26
N PRO A 140 4.31 -18.11 -6.45
CA PRO A 140 3.16 -17.80 -7.28
C PRO A 140 1.86 -18.24 -6.62
N MET A 141 0.85 -17.39 -6.66
CA MET A 141 -0.50 -17.72 -6.23
C MET A 141 -1.21 -18.53 -7.30
N LYS A 142 -1.96 -19.55 -6.87
CA LYS A 142 -2.82 -20.30 -7.79
C LYS A 142 -4.03 -19.44 -8.17
N PRO A 143 -4.47 -19.48 -9.43
CA PRO A 143 -5.75 -18.89 -9.81
C PRO A 143 -6.87 -19.44 -8.94
N LEU A 144 -7.82 -18.56 -8.57
CA LEU A 144 -9.01 -19.01 -7.87
C LEU A 144 -9.89 -19.85 -8.82
N GLU A 145 -10.36 -21.00 -8.35
CA GLU A 145 -11.36 -21.79 -9.04
C GLU A 145 -12.76 -21.20 -8.75
N ASN A 146 -13.64 -21.25 -9.75
CA ASN A 146 -15.02 -20.85 -9.53
C ASN A 146 -15.66 -21.80 -8.51
N SER A 147 -16.14 -21.23 -7.41
CA SER A 147 -16.85 -21.96 -6.36
C SER A 147 -18.32 -21.58 -6.35
N ASP A 148 -19.21 -22.57 -6.14
CA ASP A 148 -20.62 -22.30 -5.87
C ASP A 148 -20.76 -21.71 -4.46
N LEU A 149 -21.67 -20.75 -4.28
CA LEU A 149 -22.03 -20.17 -2.98
C LEU A 149 -22.48 -21.23 -1.95
N ASN A 150 -23.00 -22.35 -2.41
CA ASN A 150 -23.34 -23.49 -1.57
C ASN A 150 -22.13 -24.16 -0.89
N LEU A 151 -20.91 -23.90 -1.36
CA LEU A 151 -19.66 -24.36 -0.76
C LEU A 151 -19.10 -23.37 0.27
N SER A 152 -19.77 -22.25 0.50
CA SER A 152 -19.37 -21.27 1.50
C SER A 152 -19.44 -21.90 2.90
N LEU A 153 -18.29 -22.00 3.57
CA LEU A 153 -18.17 -22.50 4.94
C LEU A 153 -18.38 -21.41 5.99
N ILE A 154 -19.07 -20.34 5.66
CA ILE A 154 -19.44 -19.34 6.63
C ILE A 154 -20.58 -19.90 7.50
N HIS A 155 -20.20 -20.48 8.60
CA HIS A 155 -21.15 -20.78 9.68
C HIS A 155 -21.35 -19.51 10.49
N ILE A 156 -22.47 -18.87 10.25
CA ILE A 156 -22.94 -17.75 11.08
C ILE A 156 -23.63 -18.34 12.33
#